data_048e9bafb32a65eb5e1acf22e9d9e5d2
#
_entry.id   048e9bafb32a65eb5e1acf22e9d9e5d2
#
_cell.length_a   1.000
_cell.length_b   1.000
_cell.length_c   1.000
_cell.angle_alpha   90.00
_cell.angle_beta   90.00
_cell.angle_gamma   90.00
#
_symmetry.space_group_name_H-M   'P 1'
#
loop_
_entity.id
_entity.type
_entity.pdbx_description
1 polymer ?
#
loop_
_entity_poly.entity_id
_entity_poly.type
_entity_poly.pdbx_seq_one_letter_code
_entity_poly.pdbx_strand_id
1 'polypeptide(L)'
;MSKNTIAEMNVVEHEELALKNIGIQGELGRRPLVTAIIIFFNEERFLEEAIESVFAQTYDNWELLLVDDGSTDASPGIAHLYAEQHPKKIKYLEHVGHKNRGMSASRNLGLMNANGKYIAHLDADDVWFPHKIERQVTILEKYPEADLVYGPWQAWYGWNKNEKRKDHLQNLNVLADRLVQPPNLVPIWLKFEHSIPGHCSTMVRRKVCQDLGGFDESLQNIFEDLAFLVKVGLNSTIYVSSECLSSYRQHRNSTCQIYGQKGQLEHAQLAYFESLEVSLGPLKHQYSQVWSTLKRVLWLHRHPRIRRISMRMQRLIRDLKNTPYHIARRLIPKNEQLNNKNV
;
A
#
# COMPACT_ATOMS: atom_id res chain seq x y z
N MET A 1 -29.39 -27.69 -6.89
CA MET A 1 -28.05 -27.28 -6.46
C MET A 1 -27.09 -27.44 -7.63
N SER A 2 -26.46 -26.37 -8.09
CA SER A 2 -25.63 -26.42 -9.29
C SER A 2 -24.26 -27.03 -8.99
N LYS A 3 -23.64 -27.67 -10.00
CA LYS A 3 -22.29 -28.28 -9.86
C LYS A 3 -21.19 -27.31 -9.39
N ASN A 4 -21.41 -26.00 -9.55
CA ASN A 4 -20.47 -24.96 -9.08
C ASN A 4 -20.50 -24.79 -7.55
N THR A 5 -21.65 -24.95 -6.89
CA THR A 5 -21.77 -24.82 -5.42
C THR A 5 -21.06 -25.96 -4.68
N ILE A 6 -20.99 -27.16 -5.27
CA ILE A 6 -20.29 -28.30 -4.68
C ILE A 6 -18.77 -28.18 -4.85
N ALA A 7 -18.29 -27.57 -5.95
CA ALA A 7 -16.86 -27.33 -6.16
C ALA A 7 -16.32 -26.23 -5.20
N GLU A 8 -17.07 -25.19 -4.94
CA GLU A 8 -16.71 -24.13 -3.99
C GLU A 8 -16.73 -24.62 -2.54
N MET A 9 -17.68 -25.48 -2.15
CA MET A 9 -17.69 -26.12 -0.83
C MET A 9 -16.49 -27.06 -0.61
N ASN A 10 -16.09 -27.82 -1.62
CA ASN A 10 -14.94 -28.73 -1.51
C ASN A 10 -13.59 -27.99 -1.41
N VAL A 11 -13.45 -26.81 -1.99
CA VAL A 11 -12.23 -26.01 -1.87
C VAL A 11 -12.08 -25.46 -0.45
N VAL A 12 -13.17 -24.96 0.16
CA VAL A 12 -13.17 -24.45 1.54
C VAL A 12 -12.91 -25.56 2.55
N GLU A 13 -13.50 -26.74 2.39
CA GLU A 13 -13.22 -27.91 3.27
C GLU A 13 -11.79 -28.42 3.13
N HIS A 14 -11.22 -28.46 1.93
CA HIS A 14 -9.81 -28.83 1.73
C HIS A 14 -8.84 -27.81 2.31
N GLU A 15 -9.14 -26.52 2.27
CA GLU A 15 -8.34 -25.49 2.91
C GLU A 15 -8.45 -25.54 4.44
N GLU A 16 -9.63 -25.80 5.01
CA GLU A 16 -9.79 -26.02 6.46
C GLU A 16 -9.08 -27.30 6.95
N LEU A 17 -9.09 -28.38 6.15
CA LEU A 17 -8.34 -29.59 6.47
C LEU A 17 -6.82 -29.39 6.37
N ALA A 18 -6.37 -28.60 5.40
CA ALA A 18 -4.95 -28.23 5.24
C ALA A 18 -4.47 -27.38 6.42
N LEU A 19 -5.28 -26.47 6.92
CA LEU A 19 -4.99 -25.67 8.11
C LEU A 19 -4.97 -26.51 9.42
N LYS A 20 -5.77 -27.58 9.51
CA LYS A 20 -5.75 -28.52 10.62
C LYS A 20 -4.58 -29.51 10.58
N ASN A 21 -4.06 -29.83 9.41
CA ASN A 21 -2.98 -30.80 9.22
C ASN A 21 -1.56 -30.20 9.21
N ILE A 22 -1.41 -28.88 9.13
CA ILE A 22 -0.14 -28.22 9.42
C ILE A 22 -0.06 -28.12 10.93
N GLY A 23 0.66 -29.02 11.59
CA GLY A 23 0.76 -29.24 13.04
C GLY A 23 1.14 -28.01 13.89
N ILE A 24 0.34 -26.97 13.85
CA ILE A 24 0.38 -25.82 14.78
C ILE A 24 -0.55 -26.16 15.98
N GLN A 25 -0.41 -27.36 16.55
CA GLN A 25 -0.97 -27.71 17.85
C GLN A 25 0.02 -27.50 19.01
N GLY A 26 1.18 -26.90 18.75
CA GLY A 26 2.13 -26.48 19.75
C GLY A 26 2.05 -24.98 20.00
N GLU A 27 1.47 -24.55 21.13
CA GLU A 27 1.26 -23.17 21.56
C GLU A 27 0.11 -22.43 20.85
N LEU A 28 -1.12 -22.88 21.04
CA LEU A 28 -2.32 -22.01 20.92
C LEU A 28 -2.34 -20.98 22.07
N GLY A 29 -1.23 -20.22 22.22
CA GLY A 29 -1.15 -19.00 22.96
C GLY A 29 -1.76 -17.88 22.10
N ARG A 30 -2.65 -17.10 22.71
CA ARG A 30 -3.34 -15.89 22.27
C ARG A 30 -2.95 -15.42 20.86
N ARG A 31 -3.92 -15.42 19.94
CA ARG A 31 -3.80 -14.78 18.61
C ARG A 31 -3.14 -13.41 18.80
N PRO A 32 -2.06 -13.03 18.05
CA PRO A 32 -1.33 -11.80 18.31
C PRO A 32 -2.22 -10.57 18.12
N LEU A 33 -2.09 -9.59 19.00
CA LEU A 33 -2.82 -8.32 18.90
C LEU A 33 -2.30 -7.54 17.67
N VAL A 34 -3.23 -7.02 16.87
CA VAL A 34 -2.97 -6.10 15.75
C VAL A 34 -3.47 -4.71 16.14
N THR A 35 -2.61 -3.70 16.02
CA THR A 35 -3.06 -2.30 16.10
C THR A 35 -3.38 -1.79 14.71
N ALA A 36 -4.65 -1.51 14.44
CA ALA A 36 -5.10 -0.71 13.32
C ALA A 36 -4.92 0.78 13.68
N ILE A 37 -4.37 1.58 12.76
CA ILE A 37 -4.22 3.03 12.95
C ILE A 37 -4.90 3.72 11.78
N ILE A 38 -5.92 4.53 12.09
CA ILE A 38 -6.56 5.45 11.15
C ILE A 38 -6.17 6.87 11.57
N ILE A 39 -5.44 7.56 10.70
CA ILE A 39 -5.21 9.00 10.83
C ILE A 39 -6.26 9.74 10.00
N PHE A 40 -6.75 10.89 10.46
CA PHE A 40 -7.75 11.65 9.71
C PHE A 40 -7.60 13.16 9.93
N PHE A 41 -8.00 13.91 8.90
CA PHE A 41 -8.12 15.37 8.92
C PHE A 41 -9.25 15.81 8.00
N ASN A 42 -10.39 16.21 8.57
CA ASN A 42 -11.60 16.62 7.85
C ASN A 42 -12.13 15.54 6.88
N GLU A 43 -12.35 14.33 7.39
CA GLU A 43 -12.83 13.16 6.63
C GLU A 43 -14.23 12.68 7.10
N GLU A 44 -15.10 13.60 7.53
CA GLU A 44 -16.46 13.30 8.02
C GLU A 44 -17.27 12.41 7.07
N ARG A 45 -16.94 12.48 5.78
CA ARG A 45 -17.65 11.77 4.73
C ARG A 45 -17.33 10.28 4.66
N PHE A 46 -16.09 9.88 5.01
CA PHE A 46 -15.57 8.55 4.74
C PHE A 46 -15.11 7.81 6.00
N LEU A 47 -14.81 8.54 7.07
CA LEU A 47 -14.24 8.00 8.29
C LEU A 47 -15.08 6.86 8.88
N GLU A 48 -16.40 6.98 8.89
CA GLU A 48 -17.31 5.94 9.41
C GLU A 48 -17.14 4.62 8.62
N GLU A 49 -17.10 4.68 7.28
CA GLU A 49 -16.93 3.49 6.44
C GLU A 49 -15.54 2.84 6.63
N ALA A 50 -14.49 3.63 6.83
CA ALA A 50 -13.17 3.14 7.19
C ALA A 50 -13.18 2.39 8.53
N ILE A 51 -13.79 2.97 9.58
CA ILE A 51 -13.93 2.34 10.91
C ILE A 51 -14.72 1.04 10.78
N GLU A 52 -15.86 1.05 10.12
CA GLU A 52 -16.70 -0.14 9.91
C GLU A 52 -15.96 -1.25 9.17
N SER A 53 -15.06 -0.93 8.27
CA SER A 53 -14.22 -1.92 7.59
C SER A 53 -13.26 -2.65 8.54
N VAL A 54 -12.85 -2.01 9.65
CA VAL A 54 -12.06 -2.64 10.72
C VAL A 54 -12.97 -3.54 11.58
N PHE A 55 -14.20 -3.12 11.88
CA PHE A 55 -15.16 -3.98 12.59
C PHE A 55 -15.56 -5.23 11.79
N ALA A 56 -15.61 -5.13 10.48
CA ALA A 56 -15.93 -6.23 9.58
C ALA A 56 -14.81 -7.29 9.46
N GLN A 57 -13.66 -7.11 10.12
CA GLN A 57 -12.57 -8.07 10.03
C GLN A 57 -12.92 -9.41 10.69
N THR A 58 -12.59 -10.51 10.01
CA THR A 58 -12.75 -11.89 10.53
C THR A 58 -11.78 -12.20 11.68
N TYR A 59 -10.72 -11.44 11.79
CA TYR A 59 -9.77 -11.50 12.89
C TYR A 59 -10.23 -10.61 14.04
N ASP A 60 -10.42 -11.16 15.23
CA ASP A 60 -11.08 -10.50 16.37
C ASP A 60 -10.13 -9.80 17.37
N ASN A 61 -8.83 -10.17 17.37
CA ASN A 61 -7.86 -9.63 18.33
C ASN A 61 -7.14 -8.39 17.77
N TRP A 62 -7.87 -7.30 17.64
CA TRP A 62 -7.35 -6.01 17.22
C TRP A 62 -7.74 -4.89 18.17
N GLU A 63 -6.94 -3.84 18.20
CA GLU A 63 -7.27 -2.52 18.72
C GLU A 63 -7.23 -1.50 17.59
N LEU A 64 -8.01 -0.43 17.69
CA LEU A 64 -8.08 0.66 16.72
C LEU A 64 -7.69 1.98 17.37
N LEU A 65 -6.73 2.66 16.81
CA LEU A 65 -6.34 4.01 17.18
C LEU A 65 -6.85 4.98 16.12
N LEU A 66 -7.75 5.87 16.51
CA LEU A 66 -8.30 6.95 15.72
C LEU A 66 -7.51 8.21 16.05
N VAL A 67 -6.68 8.68 15.12
CA VAL A 67 -5.76 9.80 15.35
C VAL A 67 -6.20 11.01 14.55
N ASP A 68 -6.72 12.01 15.24
CA ASP A 68 -7.17 13.26 14.67
C ASP A 68 -6.01 14.25 14.51
N ASP A 69 -5.78 14.70 13.29
CA ASP A 69 -4.78 15.71 12.97
C ASP A 69 -5.34 17.14 13.01
N GLY A 70 -6.22 17.43 13.97
CA GLY A 70 -6.80 18.76 14.19
C GLY A 70 -7.97 19.08 13.25
N SER A 71 -8.89 18.15 13.06
CA SER A 71 -10.10 18.31 12.23
C SER A 71 -11.05 19.37 12.75
N THR A 72 -11.75 20.05 11.86
CA THR A 72 -12.73 21.11 12.15
C THR A 72 -14.14 20.81 11.64
N ASP A 73 -14.31 19.66 10.99
CA ASP A 73 -15.61 19.12 10.53
C ASP A 73 -16.22 18.17 11.59
N ALA A 74 -17.15 17.29 11.20
CA ALA A 74 -17.78 16.33 12.10
C ALA A 74 -16.91 15.09 12.41
N SER A 75 -15.73 14.93 11.82
CA SER A 75 -14.85 13.76 12.03
C SER A 75 -14.52 13.47 13.49
N PRO A 76 -14.15 14.48 14.34
CA PRO A 76 -13.88 14.23 15.76
C PRO A 76 -15.09 13.66 16.50
N GLY A 77 -16.31 14.15 16.20
CA GLY A 77 -17.55 13.65 16.79
C GLY A 77 -17.81 12.19 16.44
N ILE A 78 -17.58 11.78 15.20
CA ILE A 78 -17.66 10.39 14.75
C ILE A 78 -16.66 9.53 15.54
N ALA A 79 -15.39 9.93 15.57
CA ALA A 79 -14.33 9.17 16.24
C ALA A 79 -14.57 9.03 17.75
N HIS A 80 -15.02 10.08 18.44
CA HIS A 80 -15.39 10.04 19.84
C HIS A 80 -16.54 9.07 20.12
N LEU A 81 -17.61 9.09 19.28
CA LEU A 81 -18.74 8.20 19.43
C LEU A 81 -18.30 6.73 19.40
N TYR A 82 -17.46 6.34 18.43
CA TYR A 82 -16.95 4.97 18.36
C TYR A 82 -16.03 4.61 19.54
N ALA A 83 -15.18 5.53 19.99
CA ALA A 83 -14.32 5.31 21.15
C ALA A 83 -15.13 5.15 22.46
N GLU A 84 -16.20 5.91 22.63
CA GLU A 84 -17.10 5.81 23.80
C GLU A 84 -17.92 4.51 23.78
N GLN A 85 -18.39 4.07 22.62
CA GLN A 85 -19.12 2.81 22.46
C GLN A 85 -18.24 1.57 22.64
N HIS A 86 -16.95 1.67 22.28
CA HIS A 86 -16.02 0.54 22.28
C HIS A 86 -14.70 0.84 23.03
N PRO A 87 -14.72 1.30 24.30
CA PRO A 87 -13.56 1.83 25.02
C PRO A 87 -12.43 0.80 25.25
N LYS A 88 -12.74 -0.50 25.11
CA LYS A 88 -11.75 -1.59 25.24
C LYS A 88 -10.99 -1.88 23.94
N LYS A 89 -11.53 -1.43 22.81
CA LYS A 89 -10.98 -1.70 21.48
C LYS A 89 -10.54 -0.45 20.73
N ILE A 90 -11.16 0.70 21.00
CA ILE A 90 -10.92 1.94 20.26
C ILE A 90 -10.40 3.00 21.21
N LYS A 91 -9.39 3.72 20.77
CA LYS A 91 -8.85 4.89 21.46
C LYS A 91 -8.79 6.07 20.48
N TYR A 92 -9.41 7.19 20.87
CA TYR A 92 -9.23 8.47 20.21
C TYR A 92 -7.95 9.14 20.69
N LEU A 93 -7.19 9.69 19.77
CA LEU A 93 -5.95 10.40 20.00
C LEU A 93 -5.95 11.70 19.19
N GLU A 94 -5.37 12.76 19.77
CA GLU A 94 -5.15 14.02 19.10
C GLU A 94 -3.85 14.67 19.53
N HIS A 95 -3.33 15.60 18.76
CA HIS A 95 -2.18 16.38 19.12
C HIS A 95 -2.51 17.44 20.18
N VAL A 96 -1.52 17.77 21.03
CA VAL A 96 -1.69 18.80 22.08
C VAL A 96 -2.20 20.10 21.48
N GLY A 97 -3.33 20.57 22.02
CA GLY A 97 -4.01 21.78 21.56
C GLY A 97 -4.73 21.62 20.24
N HIS A 98 -5.09 20.39 19.89
CA HIS A 98 -5.87 20.06 18.68
C HIS A 98 -5.29 20.68 17.39
N LYS A 99 -3.96 20.58 17.24
CA LYS A 99 -3.23 21.20 16.11
C LYS A 99 -2.99 20.20 15.00
N ASN A 100 -3.14 20.65 13.77
CA ASN A 100 -2.65 19.89 12.63
C ASN A 100 -1.12 19.85 12.64
N ARG A 101 -0.55 18.64 12.71
CA ARG A 101 0.89 18.37 12.74
C ARG A 101 1.36 17.59 11.51
N GLY A 102 0.42 17.21 10.65
CA GLY A 102 0.65 16.46 9.43
C GLY A 102 0.67 14.94 9.62
N MET A 103 0.57 14.23 8.50
CA MET A 103 0.37 12.78 8.46
C MET A 103 1.48 11.99 9.18
N SER A 104 2.76 12.38 9.02
CA SER A 104 3.89 11.73 9.71
C SER A 104 3.75 11.78 11.22
N ALA A 105 3.47 12.96 11.78
CA ALA A 105 3.32 13.16 13.22
C ALA A 105 2.11 12.37 13.76
N SER A 106 1.00 12.35 13.01
CA SER A 106 -0.20 11.62 13.41
C SER A 106 0.00 10.10 13.35
N ARG A 107 0.72 9.56 12.33
CA ARG A 107 1.11 8.14 12.32
C ARG A 107 2.06 7.80 13.46
N ASN A 108 3.03 8.66 13.78
CA ASN A 108 3.93 8.47 14.92
C ASN A 108 3.18 8.50 16.26
N LEU A 109 2.19 9.40 16.43
CA LEU A 109 1.34 9.42 17.61
C LEU A 109 0.58 8.09 17.78
N GLY A 110 0.05 7.55 16.69
CA GLY A 110 -0.54 6.21 16.65
C GLY A 110 0.47 5.13 17.04
N LEU A 111 1.65 5.11 16.42
CA LEU A 111 2.72 4.13 16.72
C LEU A 111 3.17 4.16 18.19
N MET A 112 3.29 5.34 18.80
CA MET A 112 3.65 5.48 20.21
C MET A 112 2.61 4.91 21.17
N ASN A 113 1.33 4.88 20.76
CA ASN A 113 0.22 4.35 21.56
C ASN A 113 -0.15 2.92 21.22
N ALA A 114 0.47 2.31 20.20
CA ALA A 114 0.18 0.96 19.72
C ALA A 114 0.70 -0.12 20.68
N ASN A 115 -0.16 -1.12 20.99
CA ASN A 115 0.21 -2.28 21.82
C ASN A 115 0.36 -3.56 21.01
N GLY A 116 -0.15 -3.61 19.79
CA GLY A 116 -0.12 -4.79 18.93
C GLY A 116 1.27 -5.28 18.58
N LYS A 117 1.40 -6.57 18.34
CA LYS A 117 2.60 -7.18 17.72
C LYS A 117 2.79 -6.66 16.29
N TYR A 118 1.69 -6.40 15.62
CA TYR A 118 1.61 -5.91 14.25
C TYR A 118 0.92 -4.57 14.18
N ILE A 119 1.36 -3.74 13.23
CA ILE A 119 0.75 -2.46 12.89
C ILE A 119 0.18 -2.55 11.48
N ALA A 120 -1.06 -2.12 11.31
CA ALA A 120 -1.70 -1.96 10.02
C ALA A 120 -2.30 -0.56 9.93
N HIS A 121 -1.95 0.18 8.88
CA HIS A 121 -2.47 1.53 8.65
C HIS A 121 -3.63 1.50 7.66
N LEU A 122 -4.64 2.32 7.93
CA LEU A 122 -5.76 2.56 7.03
C LEU A 122 -5.95 4.08 6.91
N ASP A 123 -5.97 4.60 5.70
CA ASP A 123 -6.31 5.99 5.46
C ASP A 123 -7.84 6.17 5.63
N ALA A 124 -8.27 7.30 6.17
CA ALA A 124 -9.67 7.51 6.59
C ALA A 124 -10.67 7.54 5.41
N ASP A 125 -10.18 7.62 4.19
CA ASP A 125 -10.97 7.59 2.95
C ASP A 125 -10.96 6.21 2.25
N ASP A 126 -10.24 5.22 2.80
CA ASP A 126 -10.08 3.86 2.26
C ASP A 126 -10.87 2.81 3.04
N VAL A 127 -10.92 1.59 2.52
CA VAL A 127 -11.56 0.44 3.22
C VAL A 127 -10.72 -0.83 3.09
N TRP A 128 -10.77 -1.67 4.13
CA TRP A 128 -10.21 -3.01 4.12
C TRP A 128 -11.25 -4.05 3.75
N PHE A 129 -10.83 -5.11 3.08
CA PHE A 129 -11.65 -6.29 2.89
C PHE A 129 -11.66 -7.16 4.17
N PRO A 130 -12.73 -7.93 4.43
CA PRO A 130 -12.95 -8.60 5.73
C PRO A 130 -11.82 -9.53 6.19
N HIS A 131 -11.07 -10.13 5.30
CA HIS A 131 -10.03 -11.10 5.62
C HIS A 131 -8.61 -10.51 5.72
N LYS A 132 -8.46 -9.17 5.62
CA LYS A 132 -7.13 -8.55 5.54
C LYS A 132 -6.25 -8.87 6.76
N ILE A 133 -6.75 -8.61 7.96
CA ILE A 133 -5.94 -8.82 9.18
C ILE A 133 -5.59 -10.29 9.31
N GLU A 134 -6.56 -11.19 9.15
CA GLU A 134 -6.36 -12.63 9.27
C GLU A 134 -5.31 -13.17 8.30
N ARG A 135 -5.42 -12.82 7.01
CA ARG A 135 -4.48 -13.27 5.98
C ARG A 135 -3.07 -12.76 6.24
N GLN A 136 -2.92 -11.48 6.57
CA GLN A 136 -1.60 -10.89 6.80
C GLN A 136 -0.95 -11.37 8.09
N VAL A 137 -1.71 -11.58 9.17
CA VAL A 137 -1.21 -12.21 10.40
C VAL A 137 -0.74 -13.65 10.10
N THR A 138 -1.54 -14.43 9.39
CA THR A 138 -1.18 -15.80 9.00
C THR A 138 0.15 -15.85 8.23
N ILE A 139 0.36 -14.92 7.29
CA ILE A 139 1.60 -14.81 6.54
C ILE A 139 2.78 -14.48 7.47
N LEU A 140 2.65 -13.45 8.32
CA LEU A 140 3.73 -13.02 9.20
C LEU A 140 4.05 -14.03 10.31
N GLU A 141 3.09 -14.83 10.76
CA GLU A 141 3.34 -15.94 11.69
C GLU A 141 4.00 -17.15 10.99
N LYS A 142 3.61 -17.44 9.75
CA LYS A 142 4.19 -18.51 8.93
C LYS A 142 5.62 -18.20 8.49
N TYR A 143 5.95 -16.93 8.26
CA TYR A 143 7.25 -16.45 7.81
C TYR A 143 7.84 -15.48 8.85
N PRO A 144 8.45 -15.99 9.95
CA PRO A 144 8.97 -15.15 11.03
C PRO A 144 10.10 -14.22 10.58
N GLU A 145 10.77 -14.53 9.49
CA GLU A 145 11.77 -13.67 8.84
C GLU A 145 11.18 -12.50 8.05
N ALA A 146 9.87 -12.52 7.75
CA ALA A 146 9.20 -11.40 7.13
C ALA A 146 8.86 -10.33 8.17
N ASP A 147 9.31 -9.12 7.97
CA ASP A 147 9.04 -7.97 8.81
C ASP A 147 7.81 -7.17 8.37
N LEU A 148 7.52 -7.23 7.09
CA LEU A 148 6.37 -6.58 6.47
C LEU A 148 5.73 -7.51 5.43
N VAL A 149 4.42 -7.45 5.32
CA VAL A 149 3.65 -8.02 4.22
C VAL A 149 2.85 -6.93 3.52
N TYR A 150 2.78 -7.01 2.19
CA TYR A 150 1.88 -6.20 1.38
C TYR A 150 1.38 -6.98 0.18
N GLY A 151 0.25 -6.53 -0.39
CA GLY A 151 -0.30 -7.04 -1.64
C GLY A 151 -0.79 -5.91 -2.54
N PRO A 152 -1.39 -6.24 -3.69
CA PRO A 152 -2.04 -5.25 -4.54
C PRO A 152 -3.22 -4.62 -3.80
N TRP A 153 -3.56 -3.41 -4.20
CA TRP A 153 -4.79 -2.72 -3.78
C TRP A 153 -5.68 -2.46 -4.99
N GLN A 154 -6.98 -2.32 -4.74
CA GLN A 154 -7.95 -1.98 -5.76
C GLN A 154 -8.07 -0.45 -5.88
N ALA A 155 -7.86 0.11 -7.06
CA ALA A 155 -8.29 1.48 -7.34
C ALA A 155 -9.82 1.51 -7.43
N TRP A 156 -10.47 2.11 -6.42
CA TRP A 156 -11.91 2.02 -6.25
C TRP A 156 -12.62 3.29 -6.71
N TYR A 157 -13.25 3.21 -7.86
CA TYR A 157 -14.09 4.26 -8.46
C TYR A 157 -15.58 3.99 -8.25
N GLY A 158 -15.97 2.71 -8.13
CA GLY A 158 -17.36 2.25 -8.05
C GLY A 158 -18.12 2.69 -6.79
N TRP A 159 -17.43 3.24 -5.77
CA TRP A 159 -18.06 3.89 -4.61
C TRP A 159 -18.95 5.09 -5.04
N ASN A 160 -18.63 5.74 -6.16
CA ASN A 160 -19.41 6.82 -6.74
C ASN A 160 -20.18 6.31 -7.97
N LYS A 161 -21.48 6.14 -7.83
CA LYS A 161 -22.36 5.63 -8.91
C LYS A 161 -22.36 6.50 -10.17
N ASN A 162 -21.92 7.76 -10.10
CA ASN A 162 -21.82 8.67 -11.23
C ASN A 162 -20.46 8.59 -11.95
N GLU A 163 -19.51 7.84 -11.43
CA GLU A 163 -18.18 7.68 -12.02
C GLU A 163 -18.23 6.61 -13.13
N LYS A 164 -17.59 6.91 -14.26
CA LYS A 164 -17.54 6.01 -15.42
C LYS A 164 -16.31 5.11 -15.45
N ARG A 165 -15.27 5.46 -14.69
CA ARG A 165 -14.06 4.65 -14.58
C ARG A 165 -14.37 3.37 -13.81
N LYS A 166 -13.77 2.27 -14.27
CA LYS A 166 -13.93 0.96 -13.61
C LYS A 166 -12.86 0.76 -12.56
N ASP A 167 -13.22 0.04 -11.52
CA ASP A 167 -12.28 -0.48 -10.55
C ASP A 167 -11.24 -1.36 -11.23
N HIS A 168 -10.01 -1.31 -10.75
CA HIS A 168 -8.95 -2.16 -11.25
C HIS A 168 -7.89 -2.41 -10.18
N LEU A 169 -7.22 -3.55 -10.28
CA LEU A 169 -6.12 -3.90 -9.39
C LEU A 169 -4.84 -3.18 -9.83
N GLN A 170 -4.08 -2.74 -8.84
CA GLN A 170 -2.72 -2.28 -9.06
C GLN A 170 -1.84 -3.45 -9.48
N ASN A 171 -0.95 -3.22 -10.44
CA ASN A 171 0.07 -4.19 -10.82
C ASN A 171 1.30 -4.02 -9.91
N LEU A 172 1.69 -5.08 -9.22
CA LEU A 172 2.87 -5.07 -8.33
C LEU A 172 4.21 -5.01 -9.10
N ASN A 173 4.23 -5.40 -10.38
CA ASN A 173 5.46 -5.53 -11.20
C ASN A 173 6.58 -6.37 -10.55
N VAL A 174 6.22 -7.22 -9.61
CA VAL A 174 7.08 -8.19 -8.94
C VAL A 174 6.36 -9.52 -8.83
N LEU A 175 7.11 -10.61 -8.68
CA LEU A 175 6.53 -11.91 -8.40
C LEU A 175 5.96 -11.90 -6.99
N ALA A 176 4.70 -12.30 -6.87
CA ALA A 176 4.00 -12.41 -5.60
C ALA A 176 4.22 -13.77 -4.92
N ASP A 177 3.63 -13.91 -3.74
CA ASP A 177 3.61 -15.10 -2.87
C ASP A 177 5.02 -15.60 -2.49
N ARG A 178 5.89 -14.64 -2.18
CA ARG A 178 7.29 -14.91 -1.85
C ARG A 178 7.92 -13.87 -0.94
N LEU A 179 8.97 -14.29 -0.26
CA LEU A 179 9.88 -13.42 0.46
C LEU A 179 10.83 -12.70 -0.49
N VAL A 180 11.03 -11.42 -0.26
CA VAL A 180 12.00 -10.61 -0.98
C VAL A 180 12.97 -9.98 0.02
N GLN A 181 14.24 -10.28 -0.17
CA GLN A 181 15.32 -9.78 0.69
C GLN A 181 15.60 -8.30 0.43
N PRO A 182 16.01 -7.55 1.46
CA PRO A 182 16.49 -6.19 1.27
C PRO A 182 17.77 -6.17 0.42
N PRO A 183 18.02 -5.14 -0.39
CA PRO A 183 17.15 -3.98 -0.66
C PRO A 183 16.35 -4.12 -1.97
N ASN A 184 16.07 -5.34 -2.45
CA ASN A 184 15.67 -5.66 -3.82
C ASN A 184 14.36 -4.97 -4.29
N LEU A 185 13.43 -4.61 -3.38
CA LEU A 185 12.20 -3.90 -3.74
C LEU A 185 12.42 -2.39 -3.94
N VAL A 186 13.36 -1.79 -3.22
CA VAL A 186 13.54 -0.34 -3.22
C VAL A 186 13.84 0.23 -4.62
N PRO A 187 14.74 -0.36 -5.45
CA PRO A 187 14.97 0.12 -6.81
C PRO A 187 13.72 0.06 -7.70
N ILE A 188 12.78 -0.85 -7.40
CA ILE A 188 11.50 -0.98 -8.13
C ILE A 188 10.56 0.14 -7.70
N TRP A 189 10.40 0.38 -6.40
CA TRP A 189 9.55 1.44 -5.85
C TRP A 189 10.00 2.84 -6.24
N LEU A 190 11.30 3.11 -6.26
CA LEU A 190 11.84 4.41 -6.65
C LEU A 190 11.48 4.83 -8.09
N LYS A 191 11.14 3.89 -8.97
CA LYS A 191 10.76 4.20 -10.35
C LYS A 191 9.34 4.76 -10.48
N PHE A 192 8.51 4.66 -9.45
CA PHE A 192 7.08 5.08 -9.48
C PHE A 192 6.26 4.43 -10.61
N GLU A 193 6.71 3.28 -11.10
CA GLU A 193 6.05 2.56 -12.20
C GLU A 193 5.02 1.57 -11.63
N HIS A 194 3.94 2.08 -11.01
CA HIS A 194 2.76 1.31 -10.55
C HIS A 194 3.03 0.17 -9.54
N SER A 195 4.21 0.10 -8.92
CA SER A 195 4.62 -1.02 -8.07
C SER A 195 4.80 -0.67 -6.60
N ILE A 196 4.35 0.53 -6.20
CA ILE A 196 4.52 0.99 -4.83
C ILE A 196 3.40 0.39 -3.98
N PRO A 197 3.72 -0.21 -2.81
CA PRO A 197 2.67 -0.64 -1.88
C PRO A 197 1.78 0.53 -1.49
N GLY A 198 0.45 0.35 -1.57
CA GLY A 198 -0.45 1.28 -0.90
C GLY A 198 -0.31 1.13 0.61
N HIS A 199 -0.29 2.23 1.35
CA HIS A 199 -0.12 2.17 2.80
C HIS A 199 -1.20 1.31 3.46
N CYS A 200 -2.45 1.45 3.02
CA CYS A 200 -3.60 0.66 3.46
C CYS A 200 -3.48 -0.85 3.14
N SER A 201 -2.57 -1.27 2.23
CA SER A 201 -2.37 -2.68 1.89
C SER A 201 -1.30 -3.37 2.74
N THR A 202 -0.58 -2.64 3.60
CA THR A 202 0.55 -3.16 4.39
C THR A 202 0.14 -3.67 5.76
N MET A 203 0.97 -4.57 6.32
CA MET A 203 1.07 -4.88 7.74
C MET A 203 2.55 -5.08 8.09
N VAL A 204 3.00 -4.49 9.18
CA VAL A 204 4.41 -4.48 9.60
C VAL A 204 4.54 -4.90 11.06
N ARG A 205 5.64 -5.56 11.43
CA ARG A 205 5.95 -5.83 12.84
C ARG A 205 6.20 -4.51 13.58
N ARG A 206 5.53 -4.29 14.72
CA ARG A 206 5.69 -3.05 15.52
C ARG A 206 7.15 -2.77 15.87
N LYS A 207 7.92 -3.83 16.17
CA LYS A 207 9.35 -3.69 16.45
C LYS A 207 10.11 -3.00 15.31
N VAL A 208 9.81 -3.29 14.07
CA VAL A 208 10.46 -2.65 12.91
C VAL A 208 10.15 -1.16 12.85
N CYS A 209 8.90 -0.75 13.14
CA CYS A 209 8.55 0.66 13.21
C CYS A 209 9.37 1.39 14.29
N GLN A 210 9.56 0.74 15.45
CA GLN A 210 10.34 1.28 16.56
C GLN A 210 11.84 1.37 16.24
N ASP A 211 12.42 0.29 15.70
CA ASP A 211 13.85 0.21 15.37
C ASP A 211 14.25 1.24 14.29
N LEU A 212 13.34 1.53 13.34
CA LEU A 212 13.55 2.49 12.25
C LEU A 212 13.14 3.92 12.60
N GLY A 213 12.66 4.19 13.83
CA GLY A 213 12.30 5.51 14.30
C GLY A 213 11.01 6.09 13.68
N GLY A 214 10.10 5.23 13.18
CA GLY A 214 8.82 5.66 12.63
C GLY A 214 8.91 6.49 11.35
N PHE A 215 7.92 7.37 11.18
CA PHE A 215 7.78 8.27 10.04
C PHE A 215 8.61 9.54 10.23
N ASP A 216 9.13 10.08 9.13
CA ASP A 216 9.93 11.30 9.13
C ASP A 216 9.00 12.54 9.18
N GLU A 217 8.98 13.23 10.33
CA GLU A 217 8.12 14.41 10.54
C GLU A 217 8.60 15.67 9.79
N SER A 218 9.79 15.63 9.20
CA SER A 218 10.23 16.69 8.30
C SER A 218 9.51 16.64 6.95
N LEU A 219 8.95 15.50 6.59
CA LEU A 219 8.12 15.29 5.41
C LEU A 219 6.65 15.62 5.75
N GLN A 220 6.27 16.87 5.57
CA GLN A 220 4.96 17.38 5.98
C GLN A 220 3.85 17.20 4.93
N ASN A 221 4.21 16.70 3.73
CA ASN A 221 3.29 16.69 2.60
C ASN A 221 2.91 15.25 2.21
N ILE A 222 3.03 14.93 0.92
CA ILE A 222 2.80 13.59 0.39
C ILE A 222 4.13 12.82 0.32
N PHE A 223 4.07 11.48 0.24
CA PHE A 223 5.18 10.53 0.12
C PHE A 223 5.94 10.23 1.42
N GLU A 224 5.43 10.63 2.58
CA GLU A 224 5.99 10.26 3.89
C GLU A 224 5.87 8.75 4.16
N ASP A 225 4.79 8.14 3.68
CA ASP A 225 4.56 6.69 3.69
C ASP A 225 5.58 5.94 2.82
N LEU A 226 5.90 6.49 1.64
CA LEU A 226 6.93 5.92 0.77
C LEU A 226 8.33 6.05 1.36
N ALA A 227 8.62 7.15 2.06
CA ALA A 227 9.89 7.32 2.75
C ALA A 227 10.04 6.27 3.87
N PHE A 228 8.98 5.99 4.62
CA PHE A 228 8.95 4.92 5.61
C PHE A 228 9.13 3.54 4.95
N LEU A 229 8.42 3.25 3.87
CA LEU A 229 8.56 1.99 3.14
C LEU A 229 9.97 1.79 2.58
N VAL A 230 10.64 2.86 2.11
CA VAL A 230 12.05 2.78 1.69
C VAL A 230 12.95 2.40 2.87
N LYS A 231 12.76 2.99 4.07
CA LYS A 231 13.51 2.58 5.27
C LYS A 231 13.31 1.10 5.58
N VAL A 232 12.05 0.62 5.54
CA VAL A 232 11.73 -0.81 5.74
C VAL A 232 12.38 -1.67 4.66
N GLY A 233 12.21 -1.33 3.38
CA GLY A 233 12.72 -2.11 2.26
C GLY A 233 14.25 -2.20 2.16
N LEU A 234 14.98 -1.27 2.81
CA LEU A 234 16.43 -1.31 2.92
C LEU A 234 16.92 -2.27 4.01
N ASN A 235 16.13 -2.50 5.05
CA ASN A 235 16.58 -3.17 6.26
C ASN A 235 15.85 -4.48 6.56
N SER A 236 14.74 -4.77 5.88
CA SER A 236 13.81 -5.82 6.26
C SER A 236 13.46 -6.76 5.11
N THR A 237 13.28 -8.03 5.42
CA THR A 237 12.69 -9.01 4.51
C THR A 237 11.19 -8.76 4.40
N ILE A 238 10.67 -8.75 3.19
CA ILE A 238 9.27 -8.40 2.91
C ILE A 238 8.60 -9.57 2.19
N TYR A 239 7.40 -9.95 2.67
CA TYR A 239 6.56 -10.87 1.92
C TYR A 239 5.66 -10.09 0.96
N VAL A 240 5.72 -10.41 -0.32
CA VAL A 240 4.84 -9.85 -1.35
C VAL A 240 3.70 -10.84 -1.58
N SER A 241 2.46 -10.47 -1.28
CA SER A 241 1.27 -11.29 -1.48
C SER A 241 0.61 -11.00 -2.83
N SER A 242 -0.04 -12.00 -3.43
CA SER A 242 -0.91 -11.82 -4.60
C SER A 242 -2.32 -11.35 -4.23
N GLU A 243 -2.71 -11.42 -2.94
CA GLU A 243 -4.05 -11.11 -2.49
C GLU A 243 -4.31 -9.60 -2.42
N CYS A 244 -5.43 -9.16 -3.03
CA CYS A 244 -5.94 -7.81 -2.87
C CYS A 244 -6.83 -7.75 -1.63
N LEU A 245 -6.41 -6.99 -0.62
CA LEU A 245 -7.07 -6.95 0.70
C LEU A 245 -7.53 -5.54 1.10
N SER A 246 -7.45 -4.57 0.18
CA SER A 246 -7.89 -3.19 0.43
C SER A 246 -8.35 -2.49 -0.85
N SER A 247 -9.27 -1.55 -0.69
CA SER A 247 -9.71 -0.63 -1.74
C SER A 247 -9.24 0.78 -1.44
N TYR A 248 -8.49 1.36 -2.38
CA TYR A 248 -8.05 2.74 -2.39
C TYR A 248 -9.07 3.61 -3.11
N ARG A 249 -9.77 4.46 -2.37
CA ARG A 249 -10.86 5.28 -2.89
C ARG A 249 -10.33 6.40 -3.79
N GLN A 250 -10.88 6.48 -4.98
CA GLN A 250 -10.49 7.49 -5.97
C GLN A 250 -11.49 8.65 -5.96
N HIS A 251 -11.13 9.78 -5.35
CA HIS A 251 -11.97 10.98 -5.28
C HIS A 251 -11.15 12.28 -5.46
N ARG A 252 -11.85 13.37 -5.81
CA ARG A 252 -11.20 14.65 -6.18
C ARG A 252 -10.50 15.36 -5.01
N ASN A 253 -10.91 15.05 -3.78
CA ASN A 253 -10.39 15.69 -2.57
C ASN A 253 -9.24 14.90 -1.93
N SER A 254 -8.85 13.75 -2.50
CA SER A 254 -7.68 13.03 -1.97
C SER A 254 -6.41 13.86 -2.12
N THR A 255 -5.47 13.73 -1.20
CA THR A 255 -4.23 14.49 -1.17
C THR A 255 -3.49 14.44 -2.51
N CYS A 256 -3.35 13.24 -3.10
CA CYS A 256 -2.70 13.06 -4.40
C CYS A 256 -3.41 13.82 -5.52
N GLN A 257 -4.76 13.83 -5.53
CA GLN A 257 -5.54 14.55 -6.53
C GLN A 257 -5.43 16.07 -6.36
N ILE A 258 -5.44 16.56 -5.13
CA ILE A 258 -5.25 17.99 -4.82
C ILE A 258 -3.88 18.48 -5.33
N TYR A 259 -2.81 17.73 -5.05
CA TYR A 259 -1.47 18.06 -5.56
C TYR A 259 -1.39 18.01 -7.08
N GLY A 260 -2.07 17.03 -7.70
CA GLY A 260 -2.17 16.93 -9.17
C GLY A 260 -2.90 18.12 -9.79
N GLN A 261 -4.06 18.51 -9.24
CA GLN A 261 -4.86 19.65 -9.71
C GLN A 261 -4.12 20.98 -9.57
N LYS A 262 -3.35 21.16 -8.50
CA LYS A 262 -2.51 22.36 -8.28
C LYS A 262 -1.23 22.36 -9.10
N GLY A 263 -0.94 21.30 -9.88
CA GLY A 263 0.32 21.17 -10.62
C GLY A 263 1.56 20.99 -9.71
N GLN A 264 1.36 20.65 -8.44
CA GLN A 264 2.43 20.55 -7.43
C GLN A 264 3.01 19.14 -7.28
N LEU A 265 2.38 18.14 -7.90
CA LEU A 265 2.79 16.73 -7.72
C LEU A 265 4.22 16.46 -8.17
N GLU A 266 4.64 17.00 -9.33
CA GLU A 266 6.02 16.83 -9.83
C GLU A 266 7.05 17.50 -8.90
N HIS A 267 6.69 18.64 -8.33
CA HIS A 267 7.54 19.35 -7.37
C HIS A 267 7.67 18.55 -6.05
N ALA A 268 6.56 18.04 -5.54
CA ALA A 268 6.57 17.20 -4.35
C ALA A 268 7.36 15.89 -4.56
N GLN A 269 7.26 15.26 -5.73
CA GLN A 269 8.09 14.10 -6.08
C GLN A 269 9.59 14.46 -6.10
N LEU A 270 9.94 15.61 -6.66
CA LEU A 270 11.33 16.05 -6.68
C LEU A 270 11.86 16.26 -5.26
N ALA A 271 11.12 16.98 -4.40
CA ALA A 271 11.48 17.21 -3.01
C ALA A 271 11.65 15.89 -2.23
N TYR A 272 10.76 14.93 -2.44
CA TYR A 272 10.88 13.58 -1.87
C TYR A 272 12.17 12.88 -2.29
N PHE A 273 12.51 12.87 -3.59
CA PHE A 273 13.76 12.26 -4.05
C PHE A 273 15.01 12.99 -3.56
N GLU A 274 14.94 14.31 -3.39
CA GLU A 274 16.03 15.10 -2.82
C GLU A 274 16.23 14.78 -1.34
N SER A 275 15.17 14.58 -0.56
CA SER A 275 15.26 14.13 0.82
C SER A 275 15.88 12.72 0.91
N LEU A 276 15.51 11.81 0.01
CA LEU A 276 16.14 10.49 -0.08
C LEU A 276 17.62 10.57 -0.50
N GLU A 277 18.00 11.51 -1.37
CA GLU A 277 19.41 11.74 -1.74
C GLU A 277 20.25 12.11 -0.52
N VAL A 278 19.73 12.98 0.36
CA VAL A 278 20.38 13.36 1.60
C VAL A 278 20.49 12.17 2.55
N SER A 279 19.39 11.47 2.80
CA SER A 279 19.33 10.36 3.77
C SER A 279 20.17 9.15 3.33
N LEU A 280 20.18 8.82 2.04
CA LEU A 280 20.90 7.67 1.49
C LEU A 280 22.35 7.97 1.08
N GLY A 281 22.74 9.24 1.02
CA GLY A 281 24.08 9.65 0.65
C GLY A 281 25.19 8.98 1.46
N PRO A 282 25.12 8.92 2.79
CA PRO A 282 26.08 8.19 3.64
C PRO A 282 26.12 6.67 3.34
N LEU A 283 25.02 6.09 2.87
CA LEU A 283 24.84 4.66 2.63
C LEU A 283 25.07 4.25 1.16
N LYS A 284 25.52 5.16 0.31
CA LYS A 284 25.63 4.96 -1.16
C LYS A 284 26.48 3.75 -1.56
N HIS A 285 27.51 3.43 -0.82
CA HIS A 285 28.39 2.28 -1.09
C HIS A 285 27.74 0.96 -0.66
N GLN A 286 27.01 0.97 0.46
CA GLN A 286 26.27 -0.17 0.97
C GLN A 286 25.11 -0.55 0.03
N TYR A 287 24.38 0.45 -0.48
CA TYR A 287 23.22 0.26 -1.34
C TYR A 287 23.45 0.82 -2.76
N SER A 288 24.54 0.41 -3.41
CA SER A 288 24.98 0.98 -4.71
C SER A 288 23.92 0.93 -5.81
N GLN A 289 23.14 -0.16 -5.89
CA GLN A 289 22.05 -0.29 -6.86
C GLN A 289 20.87 0.65 -6.56
N VAL A 290 20.51 0.79 -5.29
CA VAL A 290 19.47 1.74 -4.86
C VAL A 290 19.91 3.16 -5.18
N TRP A 291 21.16 3.49 -4.81
CA TRP A 291 21.74 4.81 -5.07
C TRP A 291 21.79 5.16 -6.56
N SER A 292 22.26 4.26 -7.41
CA SER A 292 22.29 4.49 -8.86
C SER A 292 20.89 4.68 -9.45
N THR A 293 19.91 3.94 -8.97
CA THR A 293 18.51 4.10 -9.37
C THR A 293 17.96 5.44 -8.92
N LEU A 294 18.18 5.84 -7.66
CA LEU A 294 17.78 7.14 -7.12
C LEU A 294 18.37 8.29 -7.93
N LYS A 295 19.69 8.26 -8.20
CA LYS A 295 20.36 9.29 -8.99
C LYS A 295 19.79 9.41 -10.40
N ARG A 296 19.48 8.29 -11.05
CA ARG A 296 18.83 8.27 -12.37
C ARG A 296 17.44 8.89 -12.32
N VAL A 297 16.62 8.50 -11.35
CA VAL A 297 15.25 9.02 -11.22
C VAL A 297 15.29 10.51 -10.90
N LEU A 298 16.13 10.93 -9.96
CA LEU A 298 16.32 12.32 -9.59
C LEU A 298 16.79 13.18 -10.78
N TRP A 299 17.74 12.65 -11.56
CA TRP A 299 18.17 13.33 -12.78
C TRP A 299 17.04 13.52 -13.78
N LEU A 300 16.18 12.50 -13.98
CA LEU A 300 15.00 12.61 -14.85
C LEU A 300 14.00 13.66 -14.34
N HIS A 301 13.79 13.78 -13.02
CA HIS A 301 12.89 14.79 -12.45
C HIS A 301 13.45 16.22 -12.60
N ARG A 302 14.77 16.38 -12.50
CA ARG A 302 15.47 17.64 -12.78
C ARG A 302 15.48 18.01 -14.28
N HIS A 303 15.14 17.05 -15.19
CA HIS A 303 15.08 17.24 -16.63
C HIS A 303 13.70 16.86 -17.20
N PRO A 304 12.63 17.63 -16.94
CA PRO A 304 11.24 17.22 -17.23
C PRO A 304 10.94 17.00 -18.71
N ARG A 305 11.68 17.67 -19.63
CA ARG A 305 11.54 17.43 -21.08
C ARG A 305 12.01 16.02 -21.46
N ILE A 306 13.16 15.60 -20.94
CA ILE A 306 13.72 14.26 -21.17
C ILE A 306 12.86 13.19 -20.52
N ARG A 307 12.40 13.43 -19.28
CA ARG A 307 11.47 12.55 -18.58
C ARG A 307 10.22 12.28 -19.41
N ARG A 308 9.59 13.30 -19.98
CA ARG A 308 8.40 13.15 -20.85
C ARG A 308 8.68 12.29 -22.08
N ILE A 309 9.83 12.46 -22.72
CA ILE A 309 10.26 11.63 -23.87
C ILE A 309 10.45 10.18 -23.40
N SER A 310 11.19 9.95 -22.32
CA SER A 310 11.43 8.61 -21.75
C SER A 310 10.10 7.90 -21.43
N MET A 311 9.16 8.57 -20.77
CA MET A 311 7.84 7.99 -20.44
C MET A 311 7.02 7.64 -21.70
N ARG A 312 7.08 8.47 -22.75
CA ARG A 312 6.41 8.16 -24.04
C ARG A 312 7.03 6.93 -24.71
N MET A 313 8.35 6.84 -24.73
CA MET A 313 9.05 5.67 -25.28
C MET A 313 8.72 4.39 -24.52
N GLN A 314 8.72 4.42 -23.18
CA GLN A 314 8.35 3.27 -22.35
C GLN A 314 6.91 2.82 -22.62
N ARG A 315 5.96 3.78 -22.77
CA ARG A 315 4.58 3.47 -23.13
C ARG A 315 4.50 2.79 -24.49
N LEU A 316 5.16 3.32 -25.50
CA LEU A 316 5.21 2.71 -26.84
C LEU A 316 5.78 1.28 -26.80
N ILE A 317 6.88 1.07 -26.08
CA ILE A 317 7.50 -0.27 -25.94
C ILE A 317 6.54 -1.24 -25.26
N ARG A 318 5.83 -0.80 -24.21
CA ARG A 318 4.82 -1.61 -23.52
C ARG A 318 3.66 -1.96 -24.45
N ASP A 319 3.14 -0.98 -25.19
CA ASP A 319 2.04 -1.18 -26.12
C ASP A 319 2.42 -2.15 -27.24
N LEU A 320 3.64 -2.06 -27.76
CA LEU A 320 4.19 -3.01 -28.74
C LEU A 320 4.31 -4.44 -28.17
N LYS A 321 4.77 -4.59 -26.92
CA LYS A 321 4.87 -5.91 -26.27
C LYS A 321 3.50 -6.53 -25.98
N ASN A 322 2.50 -5.71 -25.72
CA ASN A 322 1.12 -6.16 -25.41
C ASN A 322 0.25 -6.30 -26.67
N THR A 323 0.75 -5.90 -27.84
CA THR A 323 -0.01 -6.06 -29.11
C THR A 323 0.01 -7.54 -29.51
N PRO A 324 -1.17 -8.23 -29.60
CA PRO A 324 -1.22 -9.62 -30.04
C PRO A 324 -0.59 -9.77 -31.42
N TYR A 325 0.18 -10.83 -31.63
CA TYR A 325 0.91 -11.13 -32.89
C TYR A 325 0.04 -11.04 -34.14
N HIS A 326 -1.26 -11.28 -34.02
CA HIS A 326 -2.25 -11.17 -35.12
C HIS A 326 -2.52 -9.73 -35.58
N ILE A 327 -2.28 -8.71 -34.74
CA ILE A 327 -2.45 -7.30 -35.13
C ILE A 327 -1.17 -6.78 -35.80
N ALA A 328 0.00 -7.24 -35.37
CA ALA A 328 1.27 -6.88 -35.99
C ALA A 328 1.31 -7.33 -37.49
N ARG A 329 0.69 -8.45 -37.86
CA ARG A 329 0.56 -8.92 -39.22
C ARG A 329 -0.32 -8.03 -40.13
N ARG A 330 -1.23 -7.23 -39.56
CA ARG A 330 -2.06 -6.28 -40.32
C ARG A 330 -1.33 -4.97 -40.65
N LEU A 331 -0.24 -4.68 -39.98
CA LEU A 331 0.56 -3.46 -40.19
C LEU A 331 1.72 -3.66 -41.14
N ILE A 332 1.98 -4.90 -41.60
CA ILE A 332 2.96 -5.18 -42.66
C ILE A 332 2.29 -4.86 -44.00
N PRO A 333 2.89 -3.98 -44.84
CA PRO A 333 2.35 -3.66 -46.15
C PRO A 333 2.17 -4.94 -46.98
N LYS A 334 1.04 -5.07 -47.70
CA LYS A 334 0.68 -6.27 -48.49
C LYS A 334 1.72 -6.69 -49.54
N ASN A 335 2.70 -5.86 -49.83
CA ASN A 335 3.74 -6.14 -50.85
C ASN A 335 4.82 -7.16 -50.39
N GLU A 336 4.93 -7.50 -49.12
CA GLU A 336 5.85 -8.52 -48.62
C GLU A 336 5.25 -9.91 -48.42
N GLN A 337 3.93 -10.07 -48.60
CA GLN A 337 3.26 -11.35 -48.42
C GLN A 337 3.31 -12.31 -49.63
N LEU A 338 3.91 -11.86 -50.75
CA LEU A 338 3.92 -12.65 -51.99
C LEU A 338 5.16 -13.50 -52.21
N ASN A 339 6.25 -13.34 -51.41
CA ASN A 339 7.51 -14.05 -51.63
C ASN A 339 7.74 -15.32 -50.79
N ASN A 340 6.75 -15.79 -50.00
CA ASN A 340 6.91 -16.99 -49.13
C ASN A 340 5.96 -18.15 -49.52
N LYS A 341 5.62 -18.29 -50.80
CA LYS A 341 4.86 -19.43 -51.30
C LYS A 341 5.62 -20.40 -52.22
N ASN A 342 6.93 -20.29 -52.25
CA ASN A 342 7.77 -21.30 -52.95
C ASN A 342 9.04 -21.55 -52.13
N VAL A 343 8.97 -22.45 -51.13
CA VAL A 343 9.98 -23.44 -50.74
C VAL A 343 9.24 -24.55 -49.94
#